data_14699bd36861cb730cc7375e424c5685
#
_entry.id   14699bd36861cb730cc7375e424c5685
#
_cell.length_a   1.000
_cell.length_b   1.000
_cell.length_c   1.000
_cell.angle_alpha   90.00
_cell.angle_beta   90.00
_cell.angle_gamma   90.00
#
_symmetry.space_group_name_H-M   'P 1'
#
loop_
_entity.id
_entity.type
_entity.pdbx_description
1 polymer ?
#
loop_
_entity_poly.entity_id
_entity_poly.type
_entity_poly.pdbx_seq_one_letter_code
_entity_poly.pdbx_strand_id
1 'polypeptide(L)'
;MPLPKSEAYAYTDGASSGSRGPGGYGVVLTWKGKIKEISGGEQNTTNQRMEVTAACIALETIDEGQVVTIYSDSSYLVNCMRRGWYKKWLENGWLNYLKEPVANRDLWERLLKATKRHQDVRWRKVKGHSKTAAAPHKTGNDRADELAVAAKMATPRWYLQVVVDEVTVSREVQYGDHARRS
;
A
#
# COMPACT_ATOMS: atom_id res chain seq x y z
N MET A 1 17.75 -29.08 -0.79
CA MET A 1 16.69 -28.17 -0.42
C MET A 1 16.86 -26.87 -1.19
N PRO A 2 15.90 -26.43 -1.97
CA PRO A 2 15.96 -25.09 -2.50
C PRO A 2 15.95 -24.12 -1.32
N LEU A 3 16.85 -23.13 -1.33
CA LEU A 3 16.83 -22.05 -0.37
C LEU A 3 15.40 -21.46 -0.34
N PRO A 4 14.86 -21.12 0.85
CA PRO A 4 13.58 -20.46 0.90
C PRO A 4 13.68 -19.21 0.02
N LYS A 5 12.79 -19.11 -0.98
CA LYS A 5 12.66 -17.88 -1.77
C LYS A 5 12.53 -16.75 -0.75
N SER A 6 13.40 -15.76 -0.82
CA SER A 6 13.37 -14.64 0.10
C SER A 6 11.99 -14.01 0.03
N GLU A 7 11.22 -14.17 1.11
CA GLU A 7 9.89 -13.57 1.18
C GLU A 7 10.04 -12.05 1.07
N ALA A 8 9.32 -11.48 0.14
CA ALA A 8 9.16 -10.04 0.05
C ALA A 8 8.07 -9.59 1.02
N TYR A 9 8.23 -8.44 1.64
CA TYR A 9 7.16 -7.84 2.43
C TYR A 9 7.16 -6.32 2.30
N ALA A 10 5.99 -5.74 2.44
CA ALA A 10 5.81 -4.30 2.37
C ALA A 10 4.86 -3.80 3.45
N TYR A 11 5.19 -2.65 4.03
CA TYR A 11 4.28 -1.84 4.82
C TYR A 11 3.68 -0.78 3.89
N THR A 12 2.37 -0.64 3.91
CA THR A 12 1.63 0.26 3.02
C THR A 12 0.67 1.12 3.82
N ASP A 13 0.60 2.40 3.49
CA ASP A 13 -0.33 3.33 4.10
C ASP A 13 -0.80 4.38 3.10
N GLY A 14 -1.94 5.03 3.41
CA GLY A 14 -2.52 6.08 2.62
C GLY A 14 -3.06 7.20 3.50
N ALA A 15 -2.93 8.44 3.05
CA ALA A 15 -3.41 9.62 3.74
C ALA A 15 -4.12 10.56 2.79
N SER A 16 -5.19 11.22 3.21
CA SER A 16 -5.86 12.26 2.42
C SER A 16 -6.36 13.42 3.26
N SER A 17 -6.58 14.56 2.62
CA SER A 17 -7.18 15.74 3.22
C SER A 17 -8.69 15.76 2.91
N GLY A 18 -9.46 14.94 3.64
CA GLY A 18 -10.90 14.79 3.43
C GLY A 18 -11.25 13.89 2.23
N SER A 19 -12.46 14.04 1.71
CA SER A 19 -13.02 13.13 0.69
C SER A 19 -12.74 13.53 -0.77
N ARG A 20 -12.14 14.68 -0.99
CA ARG A 20 -11.81 15.23 -2.34
C ARG A 20 -10.64 16.19 -2.29
N GLY A 21 -9.72 16.00 -1.37
CA GLY A 21 -8.52 16.81 -1.25
C GLY A 21 -7.29 16.05 -1.74
N PRO A 22 -6.12 16.69 -1.63
CA PRO A 22 -4.87 16.02 -1.93
C PRO A 22 -4.66 14.84 -0.98
N GLY A 23 -4.06 13.78 -1.49
CA GLY A 23 -3.68 12.60 -0.74
C GLY A 23 -2.33 12.08 -1.16
N GLY A 24 -1.79 11.19 -0.36
CA GLY A 24 -0.52 10.52 -0.61
C GLY A 24 -0.55 9.08 -0.16
N TYR A 25 0.32 8.29 -0.76
CA TYR A 25 0.59 6.92 -0.36
C TYR A 25 2.06 6.73 0.02
N GLY A 26 2.31 5.77 0.89
CA GLY A 26 3.64 5.38 1.33
C GLY A 26 3.81 3.87 1.33
N VAL A 27 4.97 3.41 0.87
CA VAL A 27 5.37 2.02 0.82
C VAL A 27 6.77 1.86 1.36
N VAL A 28 6.96 0.96 2.30
CA VAL A 28 8.28 0.50 2.74
C VAL A 28 8.42 -0.96 2.37
N LEU A 29 9.18 -1.24 1.34
CA LEU A 29 9.35 -2.55 0.75
C LEU A 29 10.67 -3.16 1.17
N THR A 30 10.65 -4.40 1.67
CA THR A 30 11.85 -5.21 1.90
C THR A 30 11.82 -6.41 0.97
N TRP A 31 12.87 -6.53 0.16
CA TRP A 31 13.02 -7.61 -0.79
C TRP A 31 14.47 -7.81 -1.18
N LYS A 32 14.92 -9.06 -1.29
CA LYS A 32 16.32 -9.42 -1.61
C LYS A 32 17.35 -8.73 -0.70
N GLY A 33 17.02 -8.55 0.59
CA GLY A 33 17.92 -7.91 1.55
C GLY A 33 18.05 -6.39 1.40
N LYS A 34 17.27 -5.77 0.52
CA LYS A 34 17.22 -4.32 0.31
C LYS A 34 15.90 -3.75 0.81
N ILE A 35 15.96 -2.51 1.29
CA ILE A 35 14.77 -1.73 1.64
C ILE A 35 14.59 -0.63 0.61
N LYS A 36 13.38 -0.49 0.10
CA LYS A 36 12.98 0.56 -0.83
C LYS A 36 11.78 1.31 -0.27
N GLU A 37 11.89 2.62 -0.21
CA GLU A 37 10.79 3.51 0.13
C GLU A 37 10.20 4.13 -1.14
N ILE A 38 8.88 4.11 -1.26
CA ILE A 38 8.16 4.67 -2.41
C ILE A 38 7.02 5.52 -1.86
N SER A 39 6.83 6.70 -2.41
CA SER A 39 5.68 7.54 -2.10
C SER A 39 5.21 8.29 -3.34
N GLY A 40 3.96 8.70 -3.32
CA GLY A 40 3.37 9.51 -4.36
C GLY A 40 2.03 10.07 -3.92
N GLY A 41 1.42 10.92 -4.73
CA GLY A 41 0.17 11.57 -4.35
C GLY A 41 -0.76 11.86 -5.52
N GLU A 42 -2.03 12.08 -5.19
CA GLU A 42 -3.09 12.50 -6.10
C GLU A 42 -3.74 13.79 -5.56
N GLN A 43 -4.11 14.72 -6.43
CA GLN A 43 -4.71 16.01 -6.05
C GLN A 43 -6.15 15.86 -5.53
N ASN A 44 -6.90 14.93 -6.06
CA ASN A 44 -8.31 14.74 -5.76
C ASN A 44 -8.57 13.25 -5.46
N THR A 45 -8.49 12.88 -4.20
CA THR A 45 -8.50 11.48 -3.80
C THR A 45 -9.16 11.29 -2.43
N THR A 46 -9.19 10.06 -1.98
CA THR A 46 -9.67 9.65 -0.67
C THR A 46 -8.63 8.80 0.05
N ASN A 47 -8.76 8.67 1.37
CA ASN A 47 -7.92 7.79 2.16
C ASN A 47 -7.93 6.35 1.62
N GLN A 48 -9.11 5.81 1.33
CA GLN A 48 -9.23 4.45 0.78
C GLN A 48 -8.53 4.28 -0.57
N ARG A 49 -8.61 5.29 -1.47
CA ARG A 49 -7.88 5.23 -2.74
C ARG A 49 -6.38 5.15 -2.51
N MET A 50 -5.84 5.96 -1.61
CA MET A 50 -4.40 5.97 -1.31
C MET A 50 -3.94 4.67 -0.67
N GLU A 51 -4.73 4.08 0.22
CA GLU A 51 -4.48 2.76 0.82
C GLU A 51 -4.38 1.64 -0.23
N VAL A 52 -5.34 1.59 -1.14
CA VAL A 52 -5.34 0.58 -2.22
C VAL A 52 -4.21 0.84 -3.21
N THR A 53 -3.95 2.12 -3.53
CA THR A 53 -2.85 2.51 -4.42
C THR A 53 -1.49 2.07 -3.86
N ALA A 54 -1.25 2.28 -2.56
CA ALA A 54 -0.03 1.84 -1.89
C ALA A 54 0.19 0.33 -2.06
N ALA A 55 -0.85 -0.48 -1.87
CA ALA A 55 -0.77 -1.93 -2.06
C ALA A 55 -0.51 -2.32 -3.54
N CYS A 56 -1.13 -1.63 -4.49
CA CYS A 56 -0.85 -1.84 -5.92
C CYS A 56 0.63 -1.57 -6.24
N ILE A 57 1.14 -0.43 -5.81
CA ILE A 57 2.54 -0.01 -6.05
C ILE A 57 3.52 -1.02 -5.43
N ALA A 58 3.26 -1.48 -4.20
CA ALA A 58 4.08 -2.50 -3.56
C ALA A 58 4.18 -3.78 -4.40
N LEU A 59 3.03 -4.32 -4.83
CA LEU A 59 2.98 -5.56 -5.61
C LEU A 59 3.53 -5.39 -7.04
N GLU A 60 3.36 -4.25 -7.65
CA GLU A 60 3.87 -3.95 -8.99
C GLU A 60 5.38 -3.72 -9.02
N THR A 61 5.97 -3.28 -7.89
CA THR A 61 7.42 -3.02 -7.77
C THR A 61 8.22 -4.31 -7.58
N ILE A 62 7.64 -5.33 -6.97
CA ILE A 62 8.29 -6.63 -6.75
C ILE A 62 8.25 -7.45 -8.04
N ASP A 63 9.34 -8.14 -8.37
CA ASP A 63 9.39 -9.05 -9.51
C ASP A 63 8.30 -10.13 -9.42
N GLU A 64 7.83 -10.59 -10.55
CA GLU A 64 6.77 -11.60 -10.63
C GLU A 64 7.15 -12.94 -9.97
N GLY A 65 6.14 -13.70 -9.56
CA GLY A 65 6.31 -15.06 -9.04
C GLY A 65 6.82 -15.14 -7.60
N GLN A 66 6.83 -14.04 -6.84
CA GLN A 66 7.28 -14.04 -5.46
C GLN A 66 6.15 -14.42 -4.49
N VAL A 67 6.52 -14.79 -3.25
CA VAL A 67 5.62 -14.80 -2.11
C VAL A 67 5.76 -13.44 -1.42
N VAL A 68 4.66 -12.71 -1.29
CA VAL A 68 4.65 -11.34 -0.78
C VAL A 68 3.72 -11.21 0.41
N THR A 69 4.17 -10.57 1.47
CA THR A 69 3.32 -10.20 2.60
C THR A 69 3.09 -8.69 2.62
N ILE A 70 1.84 -8.28 2.56
CA ILE A 70 1.42 -6.88 2.71
C ILE A 70 0.93 -6.65 4.13
N TYR A 71 1.55 -5.68 4.80
CA TYR A 71 1.16 -5.16 6.11
C TYR A 71 0.46 -3.82 5.93
N SER A 72 -0.77 -3.70 6.40
CA SER A 72 -1.54 -2.46 6.35
C SER A 72 -2.40 -2.32 7.60
N ASP A 73 -2.62 -1.11 8.07
CA ASP A 73 -3.57 -0.82 9.14
C ASP A 73 -5.01 -0.57 8.62
N SER A 74 -5.20 -0.56 7.30
CA SER A 74 -6.52 -0.49 6.68
C SER A 74 -7.30 -1.79 6.84
N SER A 75 -8.26 -1.79 7.76
CA SER A 75 -9.17 -2.93 7.94
C SER A 75 -9.96 -3.26 6.67
N TYR A 76 -10.35 -2.23 5.91
CA TYR A 76 -11.13 -2.39 4.70
C TYR A 76 -10.33 -3.14 3.62
N LEU A 77 -9.11 -2.69 3.34
CA LEU A 77 -8.21 -3.34 2.38
C LEU A 77 -7.92 -4.79 2.79
N VAL A 78 -7.44 -4.98 4.02
CA VAL A 78 -7.02 -6.32 4.50
C VAL A 78 -8.21 -7.29 4.53
N ASN A 79 -9.38 -6.86 5.01
CA ASN A 79 -10.55 -7.71 5.06
C ASN A 79 -11.10 -8.03 3.68
N CYS A 80 -11.12 -7.06 2.76
CA CYS A 80 -11.55 -7.30 1.39
C CYS A 80 -10.75 -8.43 0.75
N MET A 81 -9.43 -8.37 0.89
CA MET A 81 -8.54 -9.34 0.27
C MET A 81 -8.55 -10.70 1.02
N ARG A 82 -8.53 -10.71 2.34
CA ARG A 82 -8.53 -11.95 3.14
C ARG A 82 -9.87 -12.70 3.08
N ARG A 83 -10.98 -11.98 3.14
CA ARG A 83 -12.34 -12.57 3.12
C ARG A 83 -12.89 -12.75 1.71
N GLY A 84 -12.19 -12.25 0.71
CA GLY A 84 -12.57 -12.39 -0.68
C GLY A 84 -13.85 -11.65 -1.06
N TRP A 85 -14.12 -10.46 -0.49
CA TRP A 85 -15.32 -9.67 -0.84
C TRP A 85 -15.37 -9.35 -2.33
N TYR A 86 -14.22 -9.15 -2.97
CA TYR A 86 -14.10 -8.90 -4.40
C TYR A 86 -14.66 -10.02 -5.28
N LYS A 87 -14.74 -11.26 -4.77
CA LYS A 87 -15.32 -12.39 -5.52
C LYS A 87 -16.79 -12.14 -5.84
N LYS A 88 -17.57 -11.63 -4.84
CA LYS A 88 -18.96 -11.24 -5.06
C LYS A 88 -19.07 -10.10 -6.07
N TRP A 89 -18.18 -9.13 -6.01
CA TRP A 89 -18.18 -8.01 -6.96
C TRP A 89 -17.93 -8.47 -8.40
N LEU A 90 -17.02 -9.41 -8.60
CA LEU A 90 -16.78 -10.02 -9.92
C LEU A 90 -17.99 -10.78 -10.46
N GLU A 91 -18.74 -11.44 -9.58
CA GLU A 91 -19.93 -12.23 -9.96
C GLU A 91 -21.15 -11.35 -10.25
N ASN A 92 -21.30 -10.21 -9.55
CA ASN A 92 -22.50 -9.38 -9.58
C ASN A 92 -22.35 -8.08 -10.39
N GLY A 93 -21.28 -7.92 -11.14
CA GLY A 93 -21.05 -6.72 -11.95
C GLY A 93 -20.54 -5.52 -11.15
N TRP A 94 -19.78 -5.75 -10.07
CA TRP A 94 -19.20 -4.70 -9.23
C TRP A 94 -20.24 -3.90 -8.42
N LEU A 95 -21.20 -4.58 -7.85
CA LEU A 95 -22.18 -3.99 -6.96
C LEU A 95 -21.88 -4.32 -5.49
N ASN A 96 -22.04 -3.33 -4.62
CA ASN A 96 -21.96 -3.52 -3.17
C ASN A 96 -23.24 -4.17 -2.62
N TYR A 97 -23.34 -4.34 -1.30
CA TYR A 97 -24.51 -4.96 -0.67
C TYR A 97 -25.79 -4.12 -0.79
N LEU A 98 -25.69 -2.82 -1.04
CA LEU A 98 -26.81 -1.91 -1.34
C LEU A 98 -27.17 -1.89 -2.83
N LYS A 99 -26.54 -2.75 -3.66
CA LYS A 99 -26.66 -2.77 -5.12
C LYS A 99 -26.22 -1.47 -5.80
N GLU A 100 -25.35 -0.72 -5.16
CA GLU A 100 -24.68 0.45 -5.73
C GLU A 100 -23.32 0.06 -6.31
N PRO A 101 -22.79 0.82 -7.28
CA PRO A 101 -21.45 0.59 -7.80
C PRO A 101 -20.39 0.58 -6.69
N VAL A 102 -19.51 -0.41 -6.70
CA VAL A 102 -18.38 -0.47 -5.77
C VAL A 102 -17.43 0.70 -6.01
N ALA A 103 -17.16 1.46 -4.95
CA ALA A 103 -16.22 2.57 -5.02
C ALA A 103 -14.80 2.08 -5.35
N ASN A 104 -14.06 2.88 -6.12
CA ASN A 104 -12.67 2.60 -6.47
C ASN A 104 -12.46 1.28 -7.26
N ARG A 105 -13.43 0.90 -8.08
CA ARG A 105 -13.38 -0.29 -8.91
C ARG A 105 -12.07 -0.35 -9.72
N ASP A 106 -11.65 0.75 -10.31
CA ASP A 106 -10.41 0.89 -11.06
C ASP A 106 -9.18 0.39 -10.27
N LEU A 107 -9.07 0.80 -9.01
CA LEU A 107 -7.97 0.38 -8.13
C LEU A 107 -8.12 -1.08 -7.67
N TRP A 108 -9.34 -1.55 -7.41
CA TRP A 108 -9.55 -2.95 -7.05
C TRP A 108 -9.21 -3.88 -8.22
N GLU A 109 -9.57 -3.54 -9.44
CA GLU A 109 -9.19 -4.30 -10.64
C GLU A 109 -7.66 -4.31 -10.83
N ARG A 110 -7.00 -3.15 -10.65
CA ARG A 110 -5.53 -3.03 -10.66
C ARG A 110 -4.89 -3.90 -9.58
N LEU A 111 -5.42 -3.87 -8.34
CA LEU A 111 -4.91 -4.67 -7.23
C LEU A 111 -5.02 -6.17 -7.49
N LEU A 112 -6.16 -6.62 -7.99
CA LEU A 112 -6.37 -8.04 -8.34
C LEU A 112 -5.42 -8.48 -9.46
N LYS A 113 -5.17 -7.63 -10.44
CA LYS A 113 -4.18 -7.90 -11.50
C LYS A 113 -2.77 -7.99 -10.91
N ALA A 114 -2.39 -7.06 -10.05
CA ALA A 114 -1.09 -7.06 -9.39
C ALA A 114 -0.90 -8.31 -8.50
N THR A 115 -1.93 -8.72 -7.77
CA THR A 115 -1.92 -9.93 -6.94
C THR A 115 -1.65 -11.20 -7.76
N LYS A 116 -2.26 -11.31 -8.94
CA LYS A 116 -2.09 -12.47 -9.83
C LYS A 116 -0.67 -12.62 -10.41
N ARG A 117 0.15 -11.59 -10.35
CA ARG A 117 1.56 -11.66 -10.80
C ARG A 117 2.44 -12.49 -9.86
N HIS A 118 1.98 -12.74 -8.64
CA HIS A 118 2.75 -13.38 -7.59
C HIS A 118 2.28 -14.81 -7.31
N GLN A 119 3.17 -15.63 -6.76
CA GLN A 119 2.87 -17.00 -6.37
C GLN A 119 1.84 -17.04 -5.24
N ASP A 120 2.00 -16.14 -4.25
CA ASP A 120 1.10 -15.98 -3.12
C ASP A 120 1.19 -14.55 -2.59
N VAL A 121 0.08 -13.98 -2.16
CA VAL A 121 0.03 -12.67 -1.50
C VAL A 121 -0.70 -12.81 -0.18
N ARG A 122 0.00 -12.56 0.92
CA ARG A 122 -0.52 -12.64 2.28
C ARG A 122 -0.85 -11.25 2.78
N TRP A 123 -2.04 -11.09 3.34
CA TRP A 123 -2.54 -9.84 3.86
C TRP A 123 -2.54 -9.87 5.38
N ARG A 124 -1.84 -8.93 6.02
CA ARG A 124 -1.70 -8.84 7.46
C ARG A 124 -2.10 -7.47 7.94
N LYS A 125 -3.07 -7.45 8.88
CA LYS A 125 -3.41 -6.21 9.55
C LYS A 125 -2.38 -5.91 10.62
N VAL A 126 -1.88 -4.67 10.63
CA VAL A 126 -1.07 -4.10 11.70
C VAL A 126 -1.88 -3.07 12.47
N LYS A 127 -1.44 -2.74 13.68
CA LYS A 127 -2.07 -1.72 14.50
C LYS A 127 -1.50 -0.36 14.12
N GLY A 128 -2.33 0.51 13.56
CA GLY A 128 -1.97 1.91 13.29
C GLY A 128 -1.70 2.68 14.59
N HIS A 129 -0.78 3.64 14.54
CA HIS A 129 -0.47 4.57 15.62
C HIS A 129 -0.31 3.95 17.01
N SER A 130 0.38 2.81 17.10
CA SER A 130 0.62 2.15 18.37
C SER A 130 1.48 3.02 19.29
N LYS A 131 1.00 3.28 20.50
CA LYS A 131 1.75 4.02 21.53
C LYS A 131 2.88 3.18 22.14
N THR A 132 2.89 1.88 21.92
CA THR A 132 3.87 0.97 22.48
C THR A 132 5.08 0.87 21.57
N ALA A 133 6.22 1.38 22.00
CA ALA A 133 7.47 1.39 21.21
C ALA A 133 7.92 -0.02 20.75
N ALA A 134 7.62 -1.05 21.55
CA ALA A 134 7.96 -2.45 21.27
C ALA A 134 6.90 -3.21 20.45
N ALA A 135 5.87 -2.54 19.91
CA ALA A 135 4.85 -3.21 19.10
C ALA A 135 5.49 -3.80 17.83
N PRO A 136 5.22 -5.08 17.50
CA PRO A 136 5.67 -5.68 16.25
C PRO A 136 5.23 -4.84 15.05
N HIS A 137 6.11 -4.71 14.07
CA HIS A 137 5.84 -3.97 12.82
C HIS A 137 5.61 -2.45 12.96
N LYS A 138 5.77 -1.89 14.16
CA LYS A 138 5.54 -0.44 14.40
C LYS A 138 6.41 0.42 13.50
N THR A 139 7.71 0.18 13.47
CA THR A 139 8.67 1.01 12.70
C THR A 139 8.34 1.06 11.21
N GLY A 140 8.01 -0.07 10.61
CA GLY A 140 7.66 -0.13 9.19
C GLY A 140 6.33 0.57 8.90
N ASN A 141 5.32 0.36 9.74
CA ASN A 141 4.01 1.00 9.58
C ASN A 141 4.10 2.52 9.80
N ASP A 142 4.79 2.97 10.85
CA ASP A 142 4.99 4.40 11.11
C ASP A 142 5.74 5.07 9.94
N ARG A 143 6.73 4.39 9.36
CA ARG A 143 7.46 4.93 8.22
C ARG A 143 6.60 5.03 6.96
N ALA A 144 5.74 4.06 6.69
CA ALA A 144 4.78 4.13 5.58
C ALA A 144 3.79 5.30 5.77
N ASP A 145 3.29 5.51 6.99
CA ASP A 145 2.44 6.67 7.34
C ASP A 145 3.18 8.00 7.11
N GLU A 146 4.41 8.15 7.60
CA GLU A 146 5.23 9.34 7.37
C GLU A 146 5.39 9.66 5.87
N LEU A 147 5.65 8.65 5.06
CA LEU A 147 5.78 8.79 3.61
C LEU A 147 4.45 9.23 2.97
N ALA A 148 3.34 8.63 3.38
CA ALA A 148 2.01 8.97 2.87
C ALA A 148 1.63 10.41 3.23
N VAL A 149 1.85 10.82 4.47
CA VAL A 149 1.60 12.19 4.95
C VAL A 149 2.47 13.20 4.23
N ALA A 150 3.77 12.92 4.07
CA ALA A 150 4.70 13.81 3.36
C ALA A 150 4.29 13.97 1.88
N ALA A 151 3.92 12.88 1.21
CA ALA A 151 3.44 12.92 -0.17
C ALA A 151 2.13 13.71 -0.30
N LYS A 152 1.19 13.52 0.62
CA LYS A 152 -0.04 14.32 0.69
C LYS A 152 0.26 15.82 0.81
N MET A 153 1.20 16.20 1.67
CA MET A 153 1.56 17.60 1.87
C MET A 153 2.31 18.21 0.68
N ALA A 154 3.09 17.40 -0.05
CA ALA A 154 3.78 17.82 -1.26
C ALA A 154 2.84 17.94 -2.48
N THR A 155 1.65 17.33 -2.44
CA THR A 155 0.68 17.38 -3.52
C THR A 155 -0.04 18.73 -3.52
N PRO A 156 -0.01 19.52 -4.61
CA PRO A 156 -0.59 20.87 -4.63
C PRO A 156 -2.10 20.85 -4.41
N ARG A 157 -2.58 21.75 -3.58
CA ARG A 157 -4.02 21.97 -3.38
C ARG A 157 -4.70 22.79 -4.49
N TRP A 158 -3.91 23.48 -5.33
CA TRP A 158 -4.41 24.49 -6.25
C TRP A 158 -4.52 23.96 -7.66
N TYR A 159 -5.66 24.16 -8.24
CA TYR A 159 -5.91 23.99 -9.65
C TYR A 159 -5.15 25.05 -10.45
N LEU A 160 -3.99 24.75 -10.95
CA LEU A 160 -3.58 25.19 -12.26
C LEU A 160 -3.57 23.93 -13.11
N GLN A 161 -4.26 23.97 -14.25
CA GLN A 161 -4.35 22.89 -15.23
C GLN A 161 -2.96 22.53 -15.80
N VAL A 162 -2.10 22.03 -14.95
CA VAL A 162 -0.94 21.26 -15.40
C VAL A 162 -1.24 19.85 -14.95
N VAL A 163 -1.59 19.02 -15.90
CA VAL A 163 -1.82 17.59 -15.70
C VAL A 163 -0.51 16.98 -15.23
N VAL A 164 -0.29 17.00 -13.92
CA VAL A 164 0.60 16.07 -13.24
C VAL A 164 -0.32 15.25 -12.38
N ASP A 165 -0.86 14.20 -12.96
CA ASP A 165 -1.83 13.35 -12.29
C ASP A 165 -1.21 12.58 -11.12
N GLU A 166 0.10 12.44 -11.11
CA GLU A 166 0.83 11.69 -10.07
C GLU A 166 2.24 12.25 -9.84
N VAL A 167 2.58 12.49 -8.59
CA VAL A 167 3.94 12.78 -8.16
C VAL A 167 4.49 11.53 -7.49
N THR A 168 5.45 10.88 -8.10
CA THR A 168 6.09 9.68 -7.58
C THR A 168 7.52 9.97 -7.17
N VAL A 169 7.85 9.68 -5.93
CA VAL A 169 9.21 9.74 -5.41
C VAL A 169 9.61 8.35 -4.93
N SER A 170 10.66 7.79 -5.49
CA SER A 170 11.24 6.55 -5.01
C SER A 170 12.65 6.78 -4.50
N ARG A 171 12.95 6.21 -3.34
CA ARG A 171 14.26 6.30 -2.71
C ARG A 171 14.70 4.90 -2.27
N GLU A 172 15.88 4.49 -2.72
CA GLU A 172 16.53 3.31 -2.16
C GLU A 172 17.28 3.71 -0.90
N VAL A 173 16.96 3.10 0.21
CA VAL A 173 17.61 3.33 1.50
C VAL A 173 18.30 2.05 1.92
N GLN A 174 19.60 2.11 2.11
CA GLN A 174 20.35 1.04 2.78
C GLN A 174 20.27 1.31 4.29
N TYR A 175 19.51 0.48 5.01
CA TYR A 175 19.60 0.45 6.47
C TYR A 175 20.83 -0.36 6.84
N GLY A 176 21.79 0.29 7.48
CA GLY A 176 22.96 -0.38 8.03
C GLY A 176 22.52 -1.42 9.06
N ASP A 177 23.11 -2.59 8.96
CA ASP A 177 22.94 -3.72 9.87
C ASP A 177 23.45 -3.32 11.27
N HIS A 178 22.59 -2.74 12.12
CA HIS A 178 22.90 -2.48 13.53
C HIS A 178 22.51 -3.65 14.44
N ALA A 179 22.66 -4.85 13.96
CA ALA A 179 22.54 -6.03 14.78
C ALA A 179 23.78 -6.91 14.60
N ARG A 180 24.87 -6.54 15.25
CA ARG A 180 25.87 -7.46 15.86
C ARG A 180 27.06 -6.68 16.38
N ARG A 181 27.04 -6.30 17.62
CA ARG A 181 28.25 -6.34 18.47
C ARG A 181 27.87 -6.64 19.92
N SER A 182 28.48 -7.73 20.38
CA SER A 182 28.62 -8.32 21.69
C SER A 182 27.46 -9.10 22.20
#